data_48f4c8097345f5e8a3e1e974fb750140
#
_entry.id   48f4c8097345f5e8a3e1e974fb750140
#
_cell.length_a   1.000
_cell.length_b   1.000
_cell.length_c   1.000
_cell.angle_alpha   90.00
_cell.angle_beta   90.00
_cell.angle_gamma   90.00
#
_symmetry.space_group_name_H-M   'P 1'
#
loop_
_entity.id
_entity.type
_entity.pdbx_description
1 polymer ?
#
loop_
_entity_poly.entity_id
_entity_poly.type
_entity_poly.pdbx_seq_one_letter_code
_entity_poly.pdbx_strand_id
1 'polypeptide(L)'
;MKLAFVIFDGMTTLDFTGFYDAVTRLKTMGFMPDLEWDVCATIREVREEKGLRVVADRVCGPFDAYDLVFLPGGAGTRTLVDDADFIGWIRTAERCRYRVSVCTGALLWGAAGFLRGRTATTHPRAYKELERYCDRVSHERIVDDGDIITARGVTSSIDLGLYICEKLAGPEARTKIARQMDYLHGA
;
A
#
# COMPACT_ATOMS: atom_id res chain seq x y z
N MET A 1 -11.30 -13.05 2.13
CA MET A 1 -10.03 -12.31 1.88
C MET A 1 -9.86 -11.27 2.95
N LYS A 2 -8.64 -11.16 3.51
CA LYS A 2 -8.36 -10.20 4.58
C LYS A 2 -7.21 -9.27 4.21
N LEU A 3 -7.37 -7.96 4.40
CA LEU A 3 -6.39 -6.93 4.06
C LEU A 3 -5.81 -6.27 5.32
N ALA A 4 -4.52 -5.93 5.29
CA ALA A 4 -3.89 -5.08 6.27
C ALA A 4 -3.50 -3.74 5.64
N PHE A 5 -4.03 -2.66 6.18
CA PHE A 5 -3.63 -1.30 5.83
C PHE A 5 -2.68 -0.78 6.90
N VAL A 6 -1.41 -0.67 6.57
CA VAL A 6 -0.40 -0.22 7.53
C VAL A 6 -0.40 1.30 7.63
N ILE A 7 -0.31 1.79 8.86
CA ILE A 7 -0.12 3.21 9.17
C ILE A 7 1.08 3.39 10.09
N PHE A 8 1.74 4.54 10.01
CA PHE A 8 2.92 4.89 10.81
C PHE A 8 3.08 6.41 10.91
N ASP A 9 3.86 6.85 11.89
CA ASP A 9 4.16 8.26 12.07
C ASP A 9 4.85 8.87 10.84
N GLY A 10 4.38 10.02 10.39
CA GLY A 10 4.89 10.71 9.21
C GLY A 10 4.49 10.07 7.88
N MET A 11 3.42 9.26 7.85
CA MET A 11 2.82 8.82 6.58
C MET A 11 2.13 9.98 5.85
N THR A 12 1.96 9.87 4.53
CA THR A 12 1.15 10.80 3.74
C THR A 12 -0.30 10.33 3.74
N THR A 13 -1.22 11.15 4.27
CA THR A 13 -2.64 10.79 4.42
C THR A 13 -3.30 10.34 3.13
N LEU A 14 -3.08 11.05 2.01
CA LEU A 14 -3.72 10.71 0.74
C LEU A 14 -3.20 9.38 0.16
N ASP A 15 -1.95 9.02 0.43
CA ASP A 15 -1.42 7.70 0.05
C ASP A 15 -2.26 6.59 0.68
N PHE A 16 -2.58 6.76 1.96
CA PHE A 16 -3.41 5.81 2.71
C PHE A 16 -4.88 5.87 2.28
N THR A 17 -5.50 7.06 2.38
CA THR A 17 -6.94 7.20 2.18
C THR A 17 -7.36 6.95 0.73
N GLY A 18 -6.55 7.33 -0.27
CA GLY A 18 -6.87 7.09 -1.67
C GLY A 18 -6.94 5.60 -2.02
N PHE A 19 -6.03 4.80 -1.48
CA PHE A 19 -6.05 3.35 -1.65
C PHE A 19 -7.17 2.70 -0.81
N TYR A 20 -7.25 3.06 0.46
CA TYR A 20 -8.22 2.53 1.41
C TYR A 20 -9.67 2.73 0.93
N ASP A 21 -10.02 3.95 0.55
CA ASP A 21 -11.38 4.29 0.13
C ASP A 21 -11.79 3.55 -1.15
N ALA A 22 -10.89 3.42 -2.12
CA ALA A 22 -11.18 2.67 -3.34
C ALA A 22 -11.37 1.18 -3.06
N VAL A 23 -10.45 0.54 -2.33
CA VAL A 23 -10.46 -0.92 -2.14
C VAL A 23 -11.58 -1.39 -1.22
N THR A 24 -11.91 -0.63 -0.18
CA THR A 24 -13.00 -1.00 0.74
C THR A 24 -14.39 -0.94 0.08
N ARG A 25 -14.53 -0.24 -1.05
CA ARG A 25 -15.75 -0.26 -1.88
C ARG A 25 -16.04 -1.63 -2.49
N LEU A 26 -15.06 -2.50 -2.62
CA LEU A 26 -15.32 -3.89 -3.01
C LEU A 26 -16.35 -4.57 -2.11
N LYS A 27 -16.30 -4.29 -0.80
CA LYS A 27 -17.28 -4.80 0.14
C LYS A 27 -18.57 -3.99 0.10
N THR A 28 -18.49 -2.67 0.24
CA THR A 28 -19.67 -1.81 0.40
C THR A 28 -20.53 -1.73 -0.85
N MET A 29 -19.99 -2.02 -2.04
CA MET A 29 -20.70 -2.14 -3.29
C MET A 29 -21.05 -3.59 -3.68
N GLY A 30 -20.78 -4.56 -2.81
CA GLY A 30 -21.22 -5.95 -2.95
C GLY A 30 -20.39 -6.81 -3.90
N PHE A 31 -19.23 -6.35 -4.39
CA PHE A 31 -18.35 -7.16 -5.25
C PHE A 31 -17.64 -8.27 -4.47
N MET A 32 -17.26 -7.99 -3.22
CA MET A 32 -16.62 -8.93 -2.30
C MET A 32 -17.24 -8.78 -0.90
N PRO A 33 -18.43 -9.31 -0.64
CA PRO A 33 -19.16 -9.10 0.62
C PRO A 33 -18.41 -9.64 1.85
N ASP A 34 -17.59 -10.68 1.66
CA ASP A 34 -16.78 -11.30 2.74
C ASP A 34 -15.38 -10.68 2.86
N LEU A 35 -15.11 -9.52 2.24
CA LEU A 35 -13.87 -8.80 2.41
C LEU A 35 -13.77 -8.25 3.83
N GLU A 36 -12.63 -8.51 4.49
CA GLU A 36 -12.30 -7.99 5.81
C GLU A 36 -11.01 -7.18 5.75
N TRP A 37 -10.84 -6.25 6.68
CA TRP A 37 -9.59 -5.52 6.83
C TRP A 37 -9.37 -5.05 8.26
N ASP A 38 -8.10 -4.79 8.55
CA ASP A 38 -7.67 -4.10 9.77
C ASP A 38 -6.72 -2.94 9.38
N VAL A 39 -6.77 -1.84 10.10
CA VAL A 39 -5.74 -0.81 10.11
C VAL A 39 -4.68 -1.21 11.13
N CYS A 40 -3.44 -1.40 10.69
CA CYS A 40 -2.36 -2.01 11.46
C CYS A 40 -1.22 -1.01 11.70
N ALA A 41 -0.66 -0.98 12.91
CA ALA A 41 0.50 -0.17 13.25
C ALA A 41 1.36 -0.83 14.33
N THR A 42 2.55 -0.28 14.59
CA THR A 42 3.39 -0.67 15.73
C THR A 42 2.98 0.01 17.03
N ILE A 43 2.18 1.07 16.96
CA ILE A 43 1.63 1.82 18.10
C ILE A 43 0.13 2.07 17.89
N ARG A 44 -0.60 2.35 18.98
CA ARG A 44 -2.07 2.50 18.93
C ARG A 44 -2.54 3.73 18.15
N GLU A 45 -1.87 4.85 18.26
CA GLU A 45 -2.18 6.11 17.58
C GLU A 45 -0.95 6.62 16.85
N VAL A 46 -1.09 6.92 15.56
CA VAL A 46 -0.04 7.50 14.73
C VAL A 46 -0.40 8.93 14.32
N ARG A 47 0.61 9.73 14.03
CA ARG A 47 0.48 11.08 13.48
C ARG A 47 1.04 11.13 12.06
N GLU A 48 0.18 11.48 11.11
CA GLU A 48 0.64 11.73 9.76
C GLU A 48 1.47 13.04 9.65
N GLU A 49 2.02 13.34 8.49
CA GLU A 49 2.98 14.44 8.28
C GLU A 49 2.49 15.83 8.73
N LYS A 50 1.17 16.08 8.78
CA LYS A 50 0.56 17.38 9.08
C LYS A 50 -0.18 17.41 10.40
N GLY A 51 -0.08 16.32 11.18
CA GLY A 51 -0.60 16.23 12.55
C GLY A 51 -1.97 15.57 12.69
N LEU A 52 -2.58 15.05 11.60
CA LEU A 52 -3.79 14.24 11.71
C LEU A 52 -3.47 12.97 12.48
N ARG A 53 -4.32 12.61 13.45
CA ARG A 53 -4.18 11.38 14.23
C ARG A 53 -5.04 10.30 13.64
N VAL A 54 -4.46 9.11 13.53
CA VAL A 54 -5.15 7.91 13.07
C VAL A 54 -4.94 6.80 14.09
N VAL A 55 -6.03 6.11 14.45
CA VAL A 55 -6.02 5.02 15.43
C VAL A 55 -5.97 3.69 14.69
N ALA A 56 -5.05 2.82 15.10
CA ALA A 56 -4.94 1.48 14.56
C ALA A 56 -5.96 0.53 15.20
N ASP A 57 -6.48 -0.42 14.41
CA ASP A 57 -7.30 -1.53 14.91
C ASP A 57 -6.42 -2.60 15.58
N ARG A 58 -5.26 -2.87 14.96
CA ARG A 58 -4.29 -3.87 15.40
C ARG A 58 -2.92 -3.26 15.66
N VAL A 59 -2.29 -3.66 16.76
CA VAL A 59 -0.94 -3.23 17.15
C VAL A 59 0.00 -4.43 17.18
N CYS A 60 1.13 -4.35 16.44
CA CYS A 60 2.22 -5.34 16.40
C CYS A 60 1.83 -6.79 16.09
N GLY A 61 0.66 -7.07 15.53
CA GLY A 61 0.28 -8.41 15.10
C GLY A 61 0.98 -8.82 13.80
N PRO A 62 1.38 -10.11 13.64
CA PRO A 62 1.96 -10.60 12.39
C PRO A 62 0.95 -10.56 11.25
N PHE A 63 1.47 -10.57 10.01
CA PHE A 63 0.62 -10.53 8.80
C PHE A 63 0.26 -11.91 8.24
N ASP A 64 0.55 -13.01 8.92
CA ASP A 64 0.32 -14.38 8.44
C ASP A 64 -1.15 -14.68 8.06
N ALA A 65 -2.10 -13.97 8.69
CA ALA A 65 -3.53 -14.15 8.44
C ALA A 65 -4.10 -13.21 7.36
N TYR A 66 -3.24 -12.40 6.71
CA TYR A 66 -3.66 -11.45 5.70
C TYR A 66 -3.27 -11.90 4.30
N ASP A 67 -4.16 -11.66 3.34
CA ASP A 67 -3.93 -11.94 1.93
C ASP A 67 -3.19 -10.80 1.22
N LEU A 68 -3.39 -9.57 1.68
CA LEU A 68 -2.77 -8.37 1.13
C LEU A 68 -2.33 -7.43 2.25
N VAL A 69 -1.11 -6.94 2.15
CA VAL A 69 -0.57 -5.87 3.02
C VAL A 69 -0.25 -4.64 2.18
N PHE A 70 -0.79 -3.49 2.59
CA PHE A 70 -0.57 -2.21 1.94
C PHE A 70 0.27 -1.27 2.80
N LEU A 71 1.29 -0.64 2.18
CA LEU A 71 2.15 0.37 2.78
C LEU A 71 1.99 1.73 2.06
N PRO A 72 1.55 2.79 2.74
CA PRO A 72 1.62 4.16 2.22
C PRO A 72 3.07 4.67 2.22
N GLY A 73 3.29 5.81 1.58
CA GLY A 73 4.54 6.54 1.72
C GLY A 73 4.44 7.66 2.75
N GLY A 74 5.39 8.58 2.70
CA GLY A 74 5.53 9.72 3.58
C GLY A 74 6.95 9.90 4.08
N ALA A 75 7.22 11.01 4.76
CA ALA A 75 8.56 11.32 5.29
C ALA A 75 9.05 10.27 6.29
N GLY A 76 8.13 9.69 7.08
CA GLY A 76 8.44 8.65 8.07
C GLY A 76 9.13 7.41 7.49
N THR A 77 8.94 7.11 6.20
CA THR A 77 9.61 5.96 5.57
C THR A 77 11.13 6.01 5.66
N ARG A 78 11.75 7.23 5.65
CA ARG A 78 13.21 7.39 5.72
C ARG A 78 13.79 6.98 7.07
N THR A 79 13.03 7.12 8.13
CA THR A 79 13.41 6.63 9.46
C THR A 79 13.15 5.14 9.58
N LEU A 80 12.00 4.68 9.05
CA LEU A 80 11.56 3.30 9.20
C LEU A 80 12.37 2.29 8.38
N VAL A 81 13.03 2.70 7.28
CA VAL A 81 13.91 1.78 6.52
C VAL A 81 15.09 1.27 7.34
N ASP A 82 15.51 2.03 8.37
CA ASP A 82 16.60 1.69 9.27
C ASP A 82 16.12 1.16 10.64
N ASP A 83 14.80 1.10 10.86
CA ASP A 83 14.19 0.55 12.07
C ASP A 83 14.04 -0.97 11.96
N ALA A 84 14.92 -1.69 12.65
CA ALA A 84 14.97 -3.16 12.58
C ALA A 84 13.69 -3.84 13.07
N ASP A 85 13.01 -3.26 14.07
CA ASP A 85 11.78 -3.81 14.63
C ASP A 85 10.61 -3.62 13.65
N PHE A 86 10.48 -2.43 13.05
CA PHE A 86 9.48 -2.17 12.02
C PHE A 86 9.70 -3.03 10.77
N ILE A 87 10.93 -3.11 10.28
CA ILE A 87 11.27 -3.95 9.13
C ILE A 87 11.06 -5.44 9.44
N GLY A 88 11.42 -5.89 10.64
CA GLY A 88 11.12 -7.24 11.11
C GLY A 88 9.62 -7.53 11.12
N TRP A 89 8.82 -6.57 11.58
CA TRP A 89 7.36 -6.70 11.59
C TRP A 89 6.76 -6.83 10.17
N ILE A 90 7.14 -5.95 9.24
CA ILE A 90 6.61 -6.03 7.86
C ILE A 90 7.12 -7.27 7.10
N ARG A 91 8.25 -7.86 7.47
CA ARG A 91 8.72 -9.15 6.91
C ARG A 91 7.76 -10.30 7.18
N THR A 92 6.95 -10.24 8.23
CA THR A 92 5.91 -11.26 8.47
C THR A 92 4.86 -11.34 7.36
N ALA A 93 4.85 -10.37 6.43
CA ALA A 93 4.05 -10.41 5.20
C ALA A 93 4.60 -11.37 4.11
N GLU A 94 5.62 -12.17 4.41
CA GLU A 94 6.26 -13.08 3.45
C GLU A 94 5.27 -14.04 2.78
N ARG A 95 4.27 -14.51 3.53
CA ARG A 95 3.24 -15.45 3.05
C ARG A 95 2.02 -14.79 2.45
N CYS A 96 1.91 -13.46 2.53
CA CYS A 96 0.78 -12.74 1.93
C CYS A 96 0.80 -12.89 0.41
N ARG A 97 -0.39 -13.05 -0.16
CA ARG A 97 -0.55 -13.13 -1.61
C ARG A 97 -0.09 -11.87 -2.34
N TYR A 98 -0.31 -10.69 -1.73
CA TYR A 98 0.06 -9.41 -2.32
C TYR A 98 0.70 -8.47 -1.30
N ARG A 99 1.82 -7.88 -1.68
CA ARG A 99 2.51 -6.78 -1.00
C ARG A 99 2.39 -5.54 -1.88
N VAL A 100 1.62 -4.58 -1.42
CA VAL A 100 1.21 -3.42 -2.21
C VAL A 100 1.75 -2.14 -1.57
N SER A 101 2.21 -1.19 -2.36
CA SER A 101 2.64 0.10 -1.83
C SER A 101 2.45 1.25 -2.83
N VAL A 102 2.37 2.44 -2.29
CA VAL A 102 2.38 3.69 -3.05
C VAL A 102 3.48 4.61 -2.54
N CYS A 103 3.95 5.52 -3.41
CA CYS A 103 4.93 6.53 -3.04
C CYS A 103 6.19 5.89 -2.42
N THR A 104 6.70 6.43 -1.34
CA THR A 104 7.90 5.90 -0.66
C THR A 104 7.66 4.64 0.18
N GLY A 105 6.44 4.12 0.23
CA GLY A 105 6.16 2.80 0.81
C GLY A 105 6.93 1.66 0.15
N ALA A 106 7.30 1.79 -1.13
CA ALA A 106 8.15 0.83 -1.81
C ALA A 106 9.55 0.69 -1.17
N LEU A 107 10.09 1.75 -0.55
CA LEU A 107 11.38 1.69 0.14
C LEU A 107 11.31 0.73 1.34
N LEU A 108 10.17 0.67 2.02
CA LEU A 108 9.96 -0.24 3.15
C LEU A 108 9.95 -1.71 2.70
N TRP A 109 9.25 -2.02 1.58
CA TRP A 109 9.33 -3.36 0.97
C TRP A 109 10.76 -3.68 0.52
N GLY A 110 11.48 -2.69 0.01
CA GLY A 110 12.88 -2.81 -0.36
C GLY A 110 13.78 -3.15 0.83
N ALA A 111 13.68 -2.39 1.93
CA ALA A 111 14.43 -2.63 3.17
C ALA A 111 14.09 -4.00 3.80
N ALA A 112 12.84 -4.44 3.66
CA ALA A 112 12.42 -5.78 4.07
C ALA A 112 12.97 -6.90 3.17
N GLY A 113 13.58 -6.57 2.01
CA GLY A 113 14.20 -7.53 1.09
C GLY A 113 13.30 -8.08 0.00
N PHE A 114 12.04 -7.66 -0.08
CA PHE A 114 11.06 -8.19 -1.03
C PHE A 114 11.25 -7.69 -2.47
N LEU A 115 12.03 -6.63 -2.69
CA LEU A 115 12.24 -6.09 -4.04
C LEU A 115 13.49 -6.61 -4.76
N ARG A 116 14.26 -7.52 -4.15
CA ARG A 116 15.44 -8.14 -4.80
C ARG A 116 15.01 -8.95 -6.02
N GLY A 117 15.66 -8.73 -7.16
CA GLY A 117 15.30 -9.39 -8.42
C GLY A 117 14.02 -8.86 -9.07
N ARG A 118 13.47 -7.75 -8.59
CA ARG A 118 12.16 -7.24 -9.02
C ARG A 118 12.26 -5.91 -9.76
N THR A 119 11.19 -5.62 -10.51
CA THR A 119 10.93 -4.28 -11.04
C THR A 119 9.95 -3.57 -10.09
N ALA A 120 10.27 -2.33 -9.70
CA ALA A 120 9.41 -1.55 -8.82
C ALA A 120 9.38 -0.07 -9.22
N THR A 121 8.38 0.65 -8.73
CA THR A 121 8.31 2.11 -8.81
C THR A 121 8.09 2.72 -7.43
N THR A 122 8.33 4.02 -7.33
CA THR A 122 8.14 4.80 -6.12
C THR A 122 7.83 6.25 -6.48
N HIS A 123 7.72 7.14 -5.51
CA HIS A 123 7.63 8.57 -5.77
C HIS A 123 8.84 9.04 -6.60
N PRO A 124 8.66 9.88 -7.65
CA PRO A 124 9.74 10.29 -8.56
C PRO A 124 10.98 10.86 -7.87
N ARG A 125 10.82 11.55 -6.72
CA ARG A 125 11.93 12.08 -5.94
C ARG A 125 12.73 11.02 -5.18
N ALA A 126 12.24 9.77 -5.14
CA ALA A 126 12.85 8.66 -4.41
C ALA A 126 13.38 7.54 -5.33
N TYR A 127 13.44 7.74 -6.66
CA TYR A 127 13.96 6.73 -7.59
C TYR A 127 15.39 6.30 -7.23
N LYS A 128 16.29 7.26 -6.95
CA LYS A 128 17.67 6.95 -6.52
C LYS A 128 17.75 6.18 -5.21
N GLU A 129 16.80 6.42 -4.30
CA GLU A 129 16.71 5.66 -3.05
C GLU A 129 16.27 4.22 -3.32
N LEU A 130 15.31 4.02 -4.25
CA LEU A 130 14.79 2.71 -4.61
C LEU A 130 15.81 1.82 -5.34
N GLU A 131 16.72 2.40 -6.14
CA GLU A 131 17.78 1.68 -6.87
C GLU A 131 18.61 0.74 -5.97
N ARG A 132 18.68 1.02 -4.66
CA ARG A 132 19.42 0.19 -3.69
C ARG A 132 18.72 -1.13 -3.38
N TYR A 133 17.43 -1.25 -3.69
CA TYR A 133 16.55 -2.30 -3.20
C TYR A 133 15.99 -3.21 -4.28
N CYS A 134 15.96 -2.77 -5.54
CA CYS A 134 15.38 -3.51 -6.64
C CYS A 134 16.34 -3.56 -7.85
N ASP A 135 16.10 -4.50 -8.75
CA ASP A 135 16.94 -4.65 -9.95
C ASP A 135 16.63 -3.59 -11.00
N ARG A 136 15.37 -3.14 -11.06
CA ARG A 136 14.95 -2.12 -12.02
C ARG A 136 13.93 -1.16 -11.41
N VAL A 137 14.25 0.12 -11.45
CA VAL A 137 13.29 1.19 -11.17
C VAL A 137 12.52 1.51 -12.43
N SER A 138 11.21 1.36 -12.40
CA SER A 138 10.30 1.75 -13.48
C SER A 138 9.73 3.14 -13.22
N HIS A 139 9.45 3.88 -14.29
CA HIS A 139 8.79 5.19 -14.23
C HIS A 139 7.28 5.08 -14.50
N GLU A 140 6.77 3.87 -14.66
CA GLU A 140 5.34 3.63 -14.83
C GLU A 140 4.55 4.02 -13.57
N ARG A 141 3.30 4.42 -13.78
CA ARG A 141 2.43 4.87 -12.69
C ARG A 141 2.12 3.76 -11.69
N ILE A 142 1.94 2.54 -12.20
CA ILE A 142 1.78 1.31 -11.43
C ILE A 142 2.70 0.25 -12.05
N VAL A 143 3.38 -0.50 -11.20
CA VAL A 143 4.19 -1.66 -11.59
C VAL A 143 3.64 -2.87 -10.84
N ASP A 144 3.15 -3.84 -11.58
CA ASP A 144 2.73 -5.14 -11.08
C ASP A 144 3.83 -6.18 -11.43
N ASP A 145 4.57 -6.61 -10.45
CA ASP A 145 5.57 -7.67 -10.56
C ASP A 145 5.11 -8.93 -9.80
N GLY A 146 3.86 -9.35 -10.09
CA GLY A 146 3.25 -10.57 -9.57
C GLY A 146 2.66 -10.39 -8.16
N ASP A 147 3.41 -10.75 -7.14
CA ASP A 147 3.02 -10.63 -5.74
C ASP A 147 3.44 -9.27 -5.11
N ILE A 148 4.25 -8.49 -5.84
CA ILE A 148 4.65 -7.13 -5.47
C ILE A 148 4.01 -6.14 -6.43
N ILE A 149 3.26 -5.17 -5.89
CA ILE A 149 2.61 -4.14 -6.69
C ILE A 149 2.96 -2.78 -6.09
N THR A 150 3.61 -1.94 -6.89
CA THR A 150 4.07 -0.63 -6.44
C THR A 150 3.49 0.47 -7.32
N ALA A 151 3.19 1.62 -6.73
CA ALA A 151 2.74 2.80 -7.48
C ALA A 151 3.55 4.05 -7.14
N ARG A 152 3.52 5.03 -8.06
CA ARG A 152 4.25 6.30 -7.93
C ARG A 152 3.74 7.16 -6.78
N GLY A 153 3.77 8.45 -6.96
CA GLY A 153 3.46 9.43 -5.92
C GLY A 153 1.98 9.73 -5.77
N VAL A 154 1.69 10.26 -4.69
CA VAL A 154 0.51 10.56 -3.89
C VAL A 154 -0.84 10.20 -4.53
N THR A 155 -1.23 10.87 -5.62
CA THR A 155 -2.52 10.62 -6.29
C THR A 155 -2.62 9.25 -6.95
N SER A 156 -1.48 8.57 -7.19
CA SER A 156 -1.47 7.20 -7.70
C SER A 156 -2.09 6.20 -6.73
N SER A 157 -2.34 6.59 -5.48
CA SER A 157 -3.03 5.75 -4.49
C SER A 157 -4.44 5.36 -4.94
N ILE A 158 -5.17 6.31 -5.55
CA ILE A 158 -6.52 6.05 -6.08
C ILE A 158 -6.44 5.08 -7.28
N ASP A 159 -5.53 5.34 -8.23
CA ASP A 159 -5.34 4.45 -9.39
C ASP A 159 -4.93 3.04 -8.96
N LEU A 160 -4.04 2.95 -7.97
CA LEU A 160 -3.60 1.67 -7.40
C LEU A 160 -4.78 0.93 -6.74
N GLY A 161 -5.60 1.66 -5.99
CA GLY A 161 -6.81 1.08 -5.37
C GLY A 161 -7.77 0.52 -6.42
N LEU A 162 -8.05 1.29 -7.49
CA LEU A 162 -8.87 0.84 -8.61
C LEU A 162 -8.23 -0.33 -9.38
N TYR A 163 -6.91 -0.32 -9.54
CA TYR A 163 -6.17 -1.44 -10.13
C TYR A 163 -6.34 -2.73 -9.30
N ILE A 164 -6.23 -2.64 -7.98
CA ILE A 164 -6.45 -3.78 -7.08
C ILE A 164 -7.92 -4.23 -7.13
N CYS A 165 -8.89 -3.31 -7.23
CA CYS A 165 -10.29 -3.68 -7.43
C CYS A 165 -10.49 -4.51 -8.70
N GLU A 166 -9.87 -4.11 -9.81
CA GLU A 166 -9.89 -4.89 -11.05
C GLU A 166 -9.24 -6.26 -10.90
N LYS A 167 -8.06 -6.30 -10.28
CA LYS A 167 -7.28 -7.53 -10.07
C LYS A 167 -8.01 -8.54 -9.19
N LEU A 168 -8.81 -8.10 -8.23
CA LEU A 168 -9.53 -8.95 -7.29
C LEU A 168 -10.95 -9.33 -7.75
N ALA A 169 -11.66 -8.41 -8.42
CA ALA A 169 -13.08 -8.56 -8.73
C ALA A 169 -13.44 -8.25 -10.20
N GLY A 170 -12.44 -8.02 -11.05
CA GLY A 170 -12.61 -7.82 -12.48
C GLY A 170 -12.88 -6.36 -12.91
N PRO A 171 -12.89 -6.11 -14.23
CA PRO A 171 -12.97 -4.77 -14.80
C PRO A 171 -14.30 -4.05 -14.50
N GLU A 172 -15.37 -4.81 -14.31
CA GLU A 172 -16.67 -4.24 -13.93
C GLU A 172 -16.62 -3.58 -12.55
N ALA A 173 -15.95 -4.21 -11.57
CA ALA A 173 -15.76 -3.64 -10.23
C ALA A 173 -15.00 -2.33 -10.32
N ARG A 174 -13.84 -2.30 -11.02
CA ARG A 174 -13.07 -1.08 -11.25
C ARG A 174 -13.94 0.04 -11.82
N THR A 175 -14.65 -0.23 -12.91
CA THR A 175 -15.46 0.78 -13.61
C THR A 175 -16.57 1.35 -12.74
N LYS A 176 -17.30 0.48 -12.03
CA LYS A 176 -18.40 0.92 -11.16
C LYS A 176 -17.90 1.67 -9.93
N ILE A 177 -16.79 1.23 -9.33
CA ILE A 177 -16.16 1.91 -8.20
C ILE A 177 -15.63 3.29 -8.63
N ALA A 178 -14.90 3.38 -9.74
CA ALA A 178 -14.40 4.65 -10.26
C ALA A 178 -15.54 5.64 -10.53
N ARG A 179 -16.64 5.18 -11.13
CA ARG A 179 -17.82 6.00 -11.37
C ARG A 179 -18.48 6.48 -10.07
N GLN A 180 -18.57 5.61 -9.07
CA GLN A 180 -19.18 5.94 -7.78
C GLN A 180 -18.31 6.93 -6.99
N MET A 181 -16.97 6.89 -7.19
CA MET A 181 -16.03 7.86 -6.65
C MET A 181 -15.97 9.17 -7.45
N ASP A 182 -16.71 9.30 -8.55
CA ASP A 182 -16.60 10.38 -9.54
C ASP A 182 -15.15 10.57 -10.05
N TYR A 183 -14.41 9.46 -10.14
CA TYR A 183 -13.04 9.44 -10.63
C TYR A 183 -13.00 9.08 -12.10
N LEU A 184 -12.94 10.13 -12.96
CA LEU A 184 -13.08 9.99 -14.41
C LEU A 184 -11.74 9.78 -15.16
N HIS A 185 -10.62 9.85 -14.46
CA HIS A 185 -9.30 9.67 -15.04
C HIS A 185 -8.92 8.19 -15.07
N GLY A 186 -8.80 7.61 -16.26
CA GLY A 186 -8.37 6.22 -16.45
C GLY A 186 -9.50 5.20 -16.44
N ALA A 187 -10.75 5.64 -16.70
CA ALA A 187 -11.87 4.74 -16.99
C ALA A 187 -11.86 4.32 -18.46
#